data_3541a27016551656a2e35e814a5a17b8
#
_entry.id   3541a27016551656a2e35e814a5a17b8
#
_cell.length_a   1.000
_cell.length_b   1.000
_cell.length_c   1.000
_cell.angle_alpha   90.00
_cell.angle_beta   90.00
_cell.angle_gamma   90.00
#
_symmetry.space_group_name_H-M   'P 1'
#
loop_
_entity.id
_entity.type
_entity.pdbx_description
1 polymer ?
#
loop_
_entity_poly.entity_id
_entity_poly.type
_entity_poly.pdbx_seq_one_letter_code
_entity_poly.pdbx_strand_id
1 'polypeptide(L)'
;IEIDTTSIALNEVVVTGANVINKVDRKVVLPSASQLKSSTNGFDLLQRLNLNRIDIDLLRNAVSGAGGGEVQLRINGVKASVEEIKSIRPEDIVRIEHYEEPGARYQNAEAVIDYIVRRRNSGGYVSANLSNSFQFPFGDNNFNAKLNHNKSEFGVFYSGSYRGIDEMYRNNSEEFHMADGRVLNRIEEGSPDWWKMNWQYMHLNYSYQEPDKWFFNATVRNQINDVPRENHTSKLYWLHQSSEAMNMIEKSSSETHIPSVD
;
A
#
# COMPACT_ATOMS: atom_id res chain seq x y z
N ILE A 1 56.74 -35.70 -19.10
CA ILE A 1 55.90 -34.72 -18.51
C ILE A 1 54.48 -35.11 -18.95
N GLU A 2 53.76 -35.83 -18.08
CA GLU A 2 52.33 -36.07 -18.25
C GLU A 2 51.54 -34.81 -17.84
N ILE A 3 50.76 -34.25 -18.75
CA ILE A 3 49.85 -33.14 -18.44
C ILE A 3 48.50 -33.78 -18.11
N ASP A 4 48.18 -33.77 -16.85
CA ASP A 4 46.86 -34.17 -16.32
C ASP A 4 45.83 -33.13 -16.72
N THR A 5 45.01 -33.40 -17.71
CA THR A 5 43.87 -32.56 -18.13
C THR A 5 42.63 -32.98 -17.38
N THR A 6 42.45 -32.47 -16.17
CA THR A 6 41.16 -32.51 -15.48
C THR A 6 40.17 -31.58 -16.17
N SER A 7 39.25 -32.15 -16.93
CA SER A 7 38.12 -31.38 -17.47
C SER A 7 37.17 -30.99 -16.34
N ILE A 8 37.09 -29.70 -16.01
CA ILE A 8 36.05 -29.17 -15.10
C ILE A 8 34.75 -29.09 -15.89
N ALA A 9 33.83 -30.00 -15.63
CA ALA A 9 32.47 -29.89 -16.13
C ALA A 9 31.79 -28.67 -15.47
N LEU A 10 31.63 -27.58 -16.21
CA LEU A 10 30.79 -26.47 -15.80
C LEU A 10 29.33 -26.95 -15.86
N ASN A 11 28.67 -27.00 -14.72
CA ASN A 11 27.23 -27.23 -14.69
C ASN A 11 26.55 -26.08 -15.47
N GLU A 12 25.78 -26.43 -16.46
CA GLU A 12 24.98 -25.48 -17.23
C GLU A 12 24.03 -24.74 -16.28
N VAL A 13 24.25 -23.45 -16.10
CA VAL A 13 23.31 -22.59 -15.37
C VAL A 13 22.21 -22.20 -16.34
N VAL A 14 21.13 -22.98 -16.35
CA VAL A 14 19.92 -22.61 -17.09
C VAL A 14 19.22 -21.49 -16.33
N VAL A 15 19.40 -20.25 -16.78
CA VAL A 15 18.63 -19.11 -16.31
C VAL A 15 17.27 -19.15 -17.01
N THR A 16 16.29 -19.80 -16.41
CA THR A 16 14.90 -19.75 -16.87
C THR A 16 14.27 -18.44 -16.39
N GLY A 17 14.21 -17.43 -17.26
CA GLY A 17 13.42 -16.22 -17.03
C GLY A 17 11.92 -16.53 -16.97
N ALA A 18 11.10 -15.56 -16.52
CA ALA A 18 9.65 -15.69 -16.60
C ALA A 18 9.20 -15.80 -18.06
N ASN A 19 8.34 -16.76 -18.35
CA ASN A 19 7.70 -16.85 -19.66
C ASN A 19 6.60 -15.80 -19.76
N VAL A 20 6.67 -14.92 -20.75
CA VAL A 20 5.66 -13.89 -21.00
C VAL A 20 4.90 -14.26 -22.27
N ILE A 21 3.58 -14.39 -22.14
CA ILE A 21 2.67 -14.64 -23.26
C ILE A 21 1.87 -13.34 -23.49
N ASN A 22 2.09 -12.72 -24.63
CA ASN A 22 1.34 -11.53 -25.02
C ASN A 22 -0.05 -11.92 -25.55
N LYS A 23 -1.09 -11.39 -24.92
CA LYS A 23 -2.48 -11.44 -25.40
C LYS A 23 -2.89 -10.07 -25.91
N VAL A 24 -4.07 -9.98 -26.51
CA VAL A 24 -4.57 -8.72 -27.11
C VAL A 24 -4.79 -7.64 -26.04
N ASP A 25 -5.24 -8.04 -24.86
CA ASP A 25 -5.66 -7.14 -23.77
C ASP A 25 -4.71 -7.14 -22.56
N ARG A 26 -3.78 -8.11 -22.48
CA ARG A 26 -2.88 -8.28 -21.35
C ARG A 26 -1.64 -9.11 -21.66
N LYS A 27 -0.66 -9.02 -20.80
CA LYS A 27 0.48 -9.94 -20.74
C LYS A 27 0.24 -10.99 -19.66
N VAL A 28 0.41 -12.24 -20.00
CA VAL A 28 0.36 -13.36 -19.03
C VAL A 28 1.80 -13.73 -18.69
N VAL A 29 2.17 -13.51 -17.45
CA VAL A 29 3.51 -13.78 -16.93
C VAL A 29 3.46 -15.07 -16.13
N LEU A 30 4.26 -16.06 -16.55
CA LEU A 30 4.44 -17.33 -15.85
C LEU A 30 5.76 -17.27 -15.08
N PRO A 31 5.72 -17.10 -13.74
CA PRO A 31 6.95 -17.07 -12.95
C PRO A 31 7.70 -18.38 -13.06
N SER A 32 9.02 -18.31 -13.19
CA SER A 32 9.86 -19.50 -13.19
C SER A 32 9.92 -20.16 -11.80
N ALA A 33 10.23 -21.44 -11.75
CA ALA A 33 10.39 -22.16 -10.49
C ALA A 33 11.45 -21.52 -9.57
N SER A 34 12.53 -20.96 -10.15
CA SER A 34 13.55 -20.24 -9.39
C SER A 34 13.03 -18.93 -8.80
N GLN A 35 12.24 -18.16 -9.54
CA GLN A 35 11.62 -16.93 -9.04
C GLN A 35 10.62 -17.22 -7.90
N LEU A 36 9.77 -18.23 -8.07
CA LEU A 36 8.84 -18.67 -7.02
C LEU A 36 9.58 -19.11 -5.76
N LYS A 37 10.65 -19.91 -5.90
CA LYS A 37 11.42 -20.43 -4.76
C LYS A 37 12.22 -19.34 -4.04
N SER A 38 12.72 -18.34 -4.77
CA SER A 38 13.52 -17.25 -4.20
C SER A 38 12.67 -16.13 -3.61
N SER A 39 11.37 -16.10 -3.88
CA SER A 39 10.44 -15.09 -3.36
C SER A 39 9.86 -15.51 -2.01
N THR A 40 9.73 -14.54 -1.12
CA THR A 40 9.15 -14.75 0.22
C THR A 40 7.62 -14.62 0.22
N ASN A 41 7.07 -13.82 -0.69
CA ASN A 41 5.65 -13.55 -0.81
C ASN A 41 5.31 -13.01 -2.21
N GLY A 42 4.02 -12.74 -2.47
CA GLY A 42 3.56 -12.24 -3.77
C GLY A 42 4.14 -10.87 -4.15
N PHE A 43 4.40 -9.99 -3.19
CA PHE A 43 4.96 -8.67 -3.45
C PHE A 43 6.46 -8.74 -3.83
N ASP A 44 7.23 -9.57 -3.13
CA ASP A 44 8.63 -9.85 -3.47
C ASP A 44 8.74 -10.51 -4.87
N LEU A 45 7.80 -11.40 -5.20
CA LEU A 45 7.73 -11.97 -6.55
C LEU A 45 7.49 -10.89 -7.61
N LEU A 46 6.58 -9.95 -7.36
CA LEU A 46 6.29 -8.85 -8.30
C LEU A 46 7.54 -8.04 -8.63
N GLN A 47 8.32 -7.71 -7.61
CA GLN A 47 9.59 -7.01 -7.77
C GLN A 47 10.56 -7.79 -8.66
N ARG A 48 10.69 -9.11 -8.43
CA ARG A 48 11.61 -9.97 -9.20
C ARG A 48 11.19 -10.16 -10.65
N LEU A 49 9.92 -10.03 -10.95
CA LEU A 49 9.39 -10.11 -12.30
C LEU A 49 9.71 -8.87 -13.14
N ASN A 50 10.00 -7.73 -12.49
CA ASN A 50 10.36 -6.46 -13.14
C ASN A 50 9.45 -6.13 -14.33
N LEU A 51 8.15 -6.03 -14.06
CA LEU A 51 7.15 -5.79 -15.10
C LEU A 51 7.31 -4.41 -15.71
N ASN A 52 7.15 -4.32 -17.02
CA ASN A 52 7.20 -3.04 -17.73
C ASN A 52 6.16 -2.06 -17.21
N ARG A 53 6.51 -0.77 -17.14
CA ARG A 53 5.60 0.33 -16.72
C ARG A 53 5.08 0.22 -15.28
N ILE A 54 5.74 -0.59 -14.45
CA ILE A 54 5.42 -0.73 -13.02
C ILE A 54 6.63 -0.29 -12.22
N ASP A 55 6.40 0.60 -11.27
CA ASP A 55 7.39 1.04 -10.28
C ASP A 55 7.01 0.53 -8.89
N ILE A 56 7.99 0.01 -8.16
CA ILE A 56 7.79 -0.62 -6.85
C ILE A 56 8.67 0.06 -5.81
N ASP A 57 8.04 0.78 -4.89
CA ASP A 57 8.70 1.37 -3.74
C ASP A 57 8.67 0.39 -2.55
N LEU A 58 9.82 -0.22 -2.28
CA LEU A 58 9.98 -1.18 -1.18
C LEU A 58 9.91 -0.54 0.19
N LEU A 59 10.31 0.73 0.32
CA LEU A 59 10.32 1.43 1.59
C LEU A 59 8.91 1.79 2.02
N ARG A 60 8.09 2.21 1.06
CA ARG A 60 6.69 2.60 1.28
C ARG A 60 5.72 1.45 1.06
N ASN A 61 6.20 0.30 0.58
CA ASN A 61 5.36 -0.82 0.15
C ASN A 61 4.26 -0.40 -0.84
N ALA A 62 4.65 0.40 -1.82
CA ALA A 62 3.75 0.96 -2.81
C ALA A 62 4.06 0.44 -4.21
N VAL A 63 3.02 0.35 -5.03
CA VAL A 63 3.11 0.02 -6.46
C VAL A 63 2.45 1.15 -7.22
N SER A 64 3.16 1.71 -8.18
CA SER A 64 2.67 2.79 -9.05
C SER A 64 2.98 2.48 -10.51
N GLY A 65 2.27 3.12 -11.41
CA GLY A 65 2.62 3.12 -12.83
C GLY A 65 3.86 3.98 -13.10
N ALA A 66 4.55 3.73 -14.19
CA ALA A 66 5.71 4.53 -14.60
C ALA A 66 5.36 6.00 -14.88
N GLY A 67 4.09 6.31 -15.15
CA GLY A 67 3.55 7.67 -15.24
C GLY A 67 3.14 8.26 -13.90
N GLY A 68 3.28 7.52 -12.79
CA GLY A 68 2.84 7.92 -11.45
C GLY A 68 1.36 7.68 -11.17
N GLY A 69 0.64 7.03 -12.09
CA GLY A 69 -0.77 6.69 -11.93
C GLY A 69 -1.02 5.48 -11.02
N GLU A 70 -2.28 5.29 -10.63
CA GLU A 70 -2.70 4.18 -9.77
C GLU A 70 -2.52 2.84 -10.49
N VAL A 71 -1.88 1.89 -9.81
CA VAL A 71 -1.85 0.48 -10.21
C VAL A 71 -2.84 -0.29 -9.35
N GLN A 72 -3.83 -0.91 -9.99
CA GLN A 72 -4.81 -1.74 -9.29
C GLN A 72 -4.28 -3.16 -9.13
N LEU A 73 -4.09 -3.59 -7.88
CA LEU A 73 -3.74 -4.97 -7.56
C LEU A 73 -5.01 -5.80 -7.40
N ARG A 74 -4.96 -7.05 -7.86
CA ARG A 74 -6.08 -7.99 -7.82
C ARG A 74 -5.60 -9.40 -7.49
N ILE A 75 -6.50 -10.21 -6.93
CA ILE A 75 -6.32 -11.65 -6.68
C ILE A 75 -7.52 -12.37 -7.27
N ASN A 76 -7.30 -13.22 -8.28
CA ASN A 76 -8.37 -13.95 -8.98
C ASN A 76 -9.53 -13.05 -9.43
N GLY A 77 -9.20 -11.86 -9.96
CA GLY A 77 -10.19 -10.89 -10.43
C GLY A 77 -10.80 -9.98 -9.36
N VAL A 78 -10.48 -10.13 -8.08
CA VAL A 78 -10.97 -9.28 -6.97
C VAL A 78 -9.90 -8.25 -6.59
N LYS A 79 -10.30 -6.98 -6.43
CA LYS A 79 -9.39 -5.90 -6.00
C LYS A 79 -8.79 -6.24 -4.63
N ALA A 80 -7.48 -6.09 -4.51
CA ALA A 80 -6.72 -6.46 -3.31
C ALA A 80 -5.76 -5.33 -2.90
N SER A 81 -5.43 -5.27 -1.62
CA SER A 81 -4.40 -4.38 -1.06
C SER A 81 -2.99 -4.97 -1.24
N VAL A 82 -1.97 -4.15 -1.03
CA VAL A 82 -0.57 -4.59 -1.03
C VAL A 82 -0.34 -5.65 0.06
N GLU A 83 -0.97 -5.48 1.23
CA GLU A 83 -0.87 -6.41 2.35
C GLU A 83 -1.48 -7.78 2.02
N GLU A 84 -2.59 -7.79 1.28
CA GLU A 84 -3.17 -9.04 0.77
C GLU A 84 -2.22 -9.73 -0.23
N ILE A 85 -1.58 -8.97 -1.12
CA ILE A 85 -0.56 -9.51 -2.04
C ILE A 85 0.64 -10.08 -1.27
N LYS A 86 1.08 -9.42 -0.18
CA LYS A 86 2.14 -9.94 0.70
C LYS A 86 1.76 -11.23 1.41
N SER A 87 0.48 -11.48 1.61
CA SER A 87 0.01 -12.73 2.23
C SER A 87 0.01 -13.93 1.26
N ILE A 88 0.16 -13.70 -0.05
CA ILE A 88 0.19 -14.77 -1.04
C ILE A 88 1.50 -15.53 -0.94
N ARG A 89 1.42 -16.84 -0.81
CA ARG A 89 2.58 -17.71 -0.90
C ARG A 89 2.96 -17.91 -2.36
N PRO A 90 4.25 -17.74 -2.72
CA PRO A 90 4.69 -17.83 -4.10
C PRO A 90 4.30 -19.14 -4.79
N GLU A 91 4.33 -20.26 -4.07
CA GLU A 91 3.97 -21.57 -4.60
C GLU A 91 2.48 -21.71 -5.00
N ASP A 92 1.62 -20.85 -4.49
CA ASP A 92 0.20 -20.83 -4.86
C ASP A 92 -0.07 -19.97 -6.10
N ILE A 93 0.91 -19.15 -6.55
CA ILE A 93 0.77 -18.30 -7.73
C ILE A 93 0.93 -19.16 -9.00
N VAL A 94 -0.11 -19.20 -9.82
CA VAL A 94 -0.13 -19.91 -11.09
C VAL A 94 0.43 -19.03 -12.21
N ARG A 95 0.00 -17.79 -12.24
CA ARG A 95 0.43 -16.76 -13.20
C ARG A 95 0.06 -15.37 -12.70
N ILE A 96 0.64 -14.36 -13.34
CA ILE A 96 0.26 -12.97 -13.15
C ILE A 96 -0.26 -12.43 -14.48
N GLU A 97 -1.42 -11.81 -14.46
CA GLU A 97 -1.99 -11.13 -15.61
C GLU A 97 -1.75 -9.62 -15.47
N HIS A 98 -0.98 -9.06 -16.39
CA HIS A 98 -0.60 -7.65 -16.40
C HIS A 98 -1.31 -6.93 -17.55
N TYR A 99 -2.20 -6.01 -17.20
CA TYR A 99 -2.92 -5.15 -18.13
C TYR A 99 -2.21 -3.79 -18.15
N GLU A 100 -1.50 -3.50 -19.24
CA GLU A 100 -0.76 -2.24 -19.42
C GLU A 100 -1.68 -1.09 -19.82
N GLU A 101 -2.83 -1.39 -20.41
CA GLU A 101 -3.86 -0.44 -20.82
C GLU A 101 -5.23 -1.00 -20.44
N PRO A 102 -5.59 -0.95 -19.14
CA PRO A 102 -6.74 -1.69 -18.61
C PRO A 102 -8.12 -1.14 -19.06
N GLY A 103 -8.16 0.08 -19.59
CA GLY A 103 -9.38 0.72 -20.06
C GLY A 103 -10.41 1.02 -18.95
N ALA A 104 -11.60 1.47 -19.36
CA ALA A 104 -12.65 1.96 -18.45
C ALA A 104 -13.17 0.90 -17.44
N ARG A 105 -13.04 -0.39 -17.75
CA ARG A 105 -13.43 -1.50 -16.86
C ARG A 105 -12.74 -1.43 -15.49
N TYR A 106 -11.57 -0.84 -15.42
CA TYR A 106 -10.74 -0.79 -14.21
C TYR A 106 -10.62 0.64 -13.66
N GLN A 107 -11.65 1.46 -13.84
CA GLN A 107 -11.77 2.79 -13.23
C GLN A 107 -10.57 3.71 -13.51
N ASN A 108 -10.07 3.69 -14.74
CA ASN A 108 -8.93 4.50 -15.20
C ASN A 108 -7.60 4.24 -14.46
N ALA A 109 -7.42 3.06 -13.89
CA ALA A 109 -6.10 2.64 -13.41
C ALA A 109 -5.09 2.69 -14.58
N GLU A 110 -3.86 3.14 -14.31
CA GLU A 110 -2.78 3.15 -15.32
C GLU A 110 -2.38 1.73 -15.72
N ALA A 111 -2.39 0.81 -14.76
CA ALA A 111 -2.16 -0.60 -15.00
C ALA A 111 -2.96 -1.46 -14.00
N VAL A 112 -3.18 -2.73 -14.36
CA VAL A 112 -3.76 -3.73 -13.45
C VAL A 112 -2.86 -4.95 -13.39
N ILE A 113 -2.64 -5.45 -12.18
CA ILE A 113 -1.89 -6.66 -11.92
C ILE A 113 -2.81 -7.64 -11.19
N ASP A 114 -3.18 -8.72 -11.87
CA ASP A 114 -4.05 -9.74 -11.30
C ASP A 114 -3.25 -11.03 -11.04
N TYR A 115 -3.13 -11.38 -9.77
CA TYR A 115 -2.51 -12.62 -9.32
C TYR A 115 -3.50 -13.75 -9.45
N ILE A 116 -3.29 -14.63 -10.40
CA ILE A 116 -4.07 -15.86 -10.51
C ILE A 116 -3.43 -16.92 -9.63
N VAL A 117 -4.07 -17.13 -8.48
CA VAL A 117 -3.60 -18.06 -7.46
C VAL A 117 -4.41 -19.34 -7.46
N ARG A 118 -3.74 -20.44 -7.14
CA ARG A 118 -4.39 -21.74 -6.98
C ARG A 118 -5.36 -21.71 -5.81
N ARG A 119 -6.63 -21.96 -6.04
CA ARG A 119 -7.59 -22.14 -4.97
C ARG A 119 -7.39 -23.50 -4.34
N ARG A 120 -7.27 -23.49 -3.01
CA ARG A 120 -7.31 -24.70 -2.20
C ARG A 120 -8.76 -25.00 -1.84
N ASN A 121 -9.19 -26.26 -1.99
CA ASN A 121 -10.55 -26.67 -1.65
C ASN A 121 -10.86 -26.51 -0.16
N SER A 122 -9.84 -26.60 0.70
CA SER A 122 -9.96 -26.29 2.13
C SER A 122 -8.63 -25.87 2.68
N GLY A 123 -8.66 -25.06 3.73
CA GLY A 123 -7.48 -24.49 4.37
C GLY A 123 -7.58 -22.99 4.49
N GLY A 124 -6.58 -22.38 5.05
CA GLY A 124 -6.53 -20.94 5.23
C GLY A 124 -5.18 -20.51 5.77
N TYR A 125 -5.06 -19.23 6.00
CA TYR A 125 -3.90 -18.66 6.68
C TYR A 125 -4.34 -17.50 7.59
N VAL A 126 -3.50 -17.20 8.54
CA VAL A 126 -3.58 -16.02 9.37
C VAL A 126 -2.20 -15.37 9.36
N SER A 127 -2.17 -14.07 9.18
CA SER A 127 -0.94 -13.30 9.29
C SER A 127 -1.18 -12.03 10.11
N ALA A 128 -0.16 -11.62 10.84
CA ALA A 128 -0.14 -10.36 11.57
C ALA A 128 1.22 -9.68 11.37
N ASN A 129 1.18 -8.38 11.16
CA ASN A 129 2.36 -7.53 11.13
C ASN A 129 2.14 -6.41 12.15
N LEU A 130 3.00 -6.37 13.16
CA LEU A 130 2.89 -5.45 14.27
C LEU A 130 4.16 -4.62 14.35
N SER A 131 4.01 -3.32 14.10
CA SER A 131 5.10 -2.35 14.17
C SER A 131 4.72 -1.27 15.17
N ASN A 132 5.30 -1.30 16.34
CA ASN A 132 4.96 -0.39 17.43
C ASN A 132 6.22 0.18 18.06
N SER A 133 6.21 1.46 18.39
CA SER A 133 7.26 2.11 19.15
C SER A 133 7.05 1.89 20.65
N PHE A 134 8.13 1.64 21.38
CA PHE A 134 8.11 1.56 22.82
C PHE A 134 8.31 2.93 23.51
N GLN A 135 8.77 3.92 22.76
CA GLN A 135 9.13 5.22 23.31
C GLN A 135 8.10 6.31 23.02
N PHE A 136 7.38 6.20 21.89
CA PHE A 136 6.38 7.17 21.46
C PHE A 136 5.08 6.48 21.11
N PRO A 137 3.92 7.14 21.26
CA PRO A 137 2.63 6.62 20.79
C PRO A 137 2.58 6.52 19.25
N PHE A 138 3.17 5.47 18.72
CA PHE A 138 3.29 5.21 17.30
C PHE A 138 3.12 3.71 17.05
N GLY A 139 2.25 3.34 16.13
CA GLY A 139 2.11 1.97 15.71
C GLY A 139 1.34 1.82 14.42
N ASP A 140 1.76 0.81 13.65
CA ASP A 140 1.10 0.30 12.44
C ASP A 140 0.90 -1.20 12.61
N ASN A 141 -0.36 -1.62 12.65
CA ASN A 141 -0.71 -2.99 12.93
C ASN A 141 -1.65 -3.52 11.85
N ASN A 142 -1.29 -4.65 11.27
CA ASN A 142 -2.09 -5.31 10.24
C ASN A 142 -2.40 -6.74 10.66
N PHE A 143 -3.63 -7.15 10.39
CA PHE A 143 -4.09 -8.52 10.57
C PHE A 143 -4.79 -8.97 9.29
N ASN A 144 -4.47 -10.16 8.81
CA ASN A 144 -5.09 -10.76 7.66
C ASN A 144 -5.38 -12.24 7.93
N ALA A 145 -6.61 -12.66 7.64
CA ALA A 145 -7.01 -14.06 7.74
C ALA A 145 -7.85 -14.44 6.51
N LYS A 146 -7.61 -15.62 6.00
CA LYS A 146 -8.33 -16.19 4.87
C LYS A 146 -8.67 -17.65 5.15
N LEU A 147 -9.90 -18.02 4.88
CA LEU A 147 -10.39 -19.40 5.03
C LEU A 147 -11.08 -19.82 3.73
N ASN A 148 -10.63 -20.92 3.16
CA ASN A 148 -11.24 -21.58 2.02
C ASN A 148 -11.98 -22.83 2.50
N HIS A 149 -13.23 -22.97 2.11
CA HIS A 149 -14.01 -24.19 2.34
C HIS A 149 -14.80 -24.52 1.06
N ASN A 150 -14.39 -25.59 0.38
CA ASN A 150 -14.95 -26.00 -0.92
C ASN A 150 -14.94 -24.85 -1.95
N LYS A 151 -16.13 -24.39 -2.33
CA LYS A 151 -16.35 -23.32 -3.31
C LYS A 151 -16.36 -21.92 -2.67
N SER A 152 -16.33 -21.84 -1.36
CA SER A 152 -16.41 -20.59 -0.59
C SER A 152 -15.05 -20.15 -0.09
N GLU A 153 -14.83 -18.86 -0.09
CA GLU A 153 -13.68 -18.18 0.46
C GLU A 153 -14.13 -17.03 1.35
N PHE A 154 -13.61 -16.98 2.56
CA PHE A 154 -13.84 -15.91 3.53
C PHE A 154 -12.52 -15.20 3.79
N GLY A 155 -12.53 -13.88 3.71
CA GLY A 155 -11.38 -13.02 3.97
C GLY A 155 -11.70 -11.99 5.03
N VAL A 156 -10.77 -11.74 5.93
CA VAL A 156 -10.80 -10.65 6.90
C VAL A 156 -9.46 -9.93 6.83
N PHE A 157 -9.51 -8.65 6.63
CA PHE A 157 -8.34 -7.78 6.71
C PHE A 157 -8.63 -6.62 7.65
N TYR A 158 -7.69 -6.32 8.51
CA TYR A 158 -7.70 -5.16 9.40
C TYR A 158 -6.35 -4.46 9.36
N SER A 159 -6.38 -3.14 9.28
CA SER A 159 -5.19 -2.29 9.41
C SER A 159 -5.51 -1.15 10.35
N GLY A 160 -4.64 -0.91 11.31
CA GLY A 160 -4.77 0.16 12.28
C GLY A 160 -3.46 0.89 12.47
N SER A 161 -3.52 2.22 12.39
CA SER A 161 -2.40 3.12 12.67
C SER A 161 -2.78 4.08 13.78
N TYR A 162 -1.88 4.28 14.71
CA TYR A 162 -2.04 5.33 15.72
C TYR A 162 -0.78 6.17 15.84
N ARG A 163 -0.97 7.44 16.07
CA ARG A 163 0.09 8.44 16.21
C ARG A 163 -0.24 9.36 17.37
N GLY A 164 0.77 9.73 18.14
CA GLY A 164 0.68 10.76 19.15
C GLY A 164 1.99 11.54 19.20
N ILE A 165 1.88 12.85 19.05
CA ILE A 165 3.00 13.79 19.12
C ILE A 165 2.62 14.85 20.15
N ASP A 166 3.48 15.09 21.13
CA ASP A 166 3.28 16.05 22.22
C ASP A 166 4.17 17.31 22.09
N GLU A 167 5.01 17.34 21.07
CA GLU A 167 5.89 18.46 20.76
C GLU A 167 5.72 18.91 19.29
N MET A 168 4.46 18.93 18.79
CA MET A 168 4.19 19.48 17.48
C MET A 168 4.09 20.99 17.56
N TYR A 169 4.75 21.70 16.66
CA TYR A 169 4.67 23.15 16.56
C TYR A 169 4.69 23.60 15.09
N ARG A 170 4.11 24.76 14.83
CA ARG A 170 4.03 25.37 13.51
C ARG A 170 4.71 26.72 13.54
N ASN A 171 5.79 26.87 12.77
CA ASN A 171 6.41 28.16 12.48
C ASN A 171 6.08 28.58 11.07
N ASN A 172 5.68 29.83 10.89
CA ASN A 172 5.32 30.36 9.59
C ASN A 172 5.85 31.79 9.43
N SER A 173 6.18 32.17 8.20
CA SER A 173 6.58 33.53 7.82
C SER A 173 5.81 33.91 6.56
N GLU A 174 5.05 34.99 6.65
CA GLU A 174 4.22 35.49 5.55
C GLU A 174 4.63 36.90 5.19
N GLU A 175 4.69 37.16 3.90
CA GLU A 175 5.01 38.46 3.33
C GLU A 175 3.79 39.04 2.59
N PHE A 176 3.36 40.22 2.98
CA PHE A 176 2.23 40.91 2.40
C PHE A 176 2.71 42.13 1.59
N HIS A 177 2.51 42.14 0.29
CA HIS A 177 2.76 43.24 -0.58
C HIS A 177 1.53 44.15 -0.65
N MET A 178 1.63 45.32 -0.04
CA MET A 178 0.53 46.28 0.02
C MET A 178 0.43 47.10 -1.26
N ALA A 179 -0.77 47.58 -1.59
CA ALA A 179 -1.00 48.42 -2.80
C ALA A 179 -0.22 49.71 -2.81
N ASP A 180 0.21 50.25 -1.68
CA ASP A 180 1.03 51.42 -1.52
C ASP A 180 2.55 51.18 -1.62
N GLY A 181 2.94 49.92 -1.99
CA GLY A 181 4.32 49.48 -2.14
C GLY A 181 5.04 49.07 -0.84
N ARG A 182 4.36 49.12 0.31
CA ARG A 182 4.93 48.60 1.56
C ARG A 182 4.92 47.10 1.56
N VAL A 183 5.92 46.50 2.21
CA VAL A 183 6.01 45.06 2.48
C VAL A 183 5.89 44.85 3.98
N LEU A 184 4.95 44.04 4.41
CA LEU A 184 4.73 43.70 5.80
C LEU A 184 5.04 42.20 5.99
N ASN A 185 5.83 41.85 7.01
CA ASN A 185 6.15 40.49 7.31
C ASN A 185 5.47 40.09 8.63
N ARG A 186 4.64 39.04 8.57
CA ARG A 186 4.02 38.42 9.74
C ARG A 186 4.72 37.14 10.10
N ILE A 187 5.11 37.03 11.35
CA ILE A 187 5.78 35.85 11.89
C ILE A 187 4.82 35.10 12.83
N GLU A 188 4.76 33.81 12.67
CA GLU A 188 4.12 32.89 13.61
C GLU A 188 5.22 32.02 14.25
N GLU A 189 5.32 32.09 15.57
CA GLU A 189 6.21 31.25 16.38
C GLU A 189 5.36 30.26 17.17
N GLY A 190 5.43 28.99 16.79
CA GLY A 190 4.70 27.91 17.44
C GLY A 190 5.33 27.49 18.76
N SER A 191 4.49 27.15 19.71
CA SER A 191 4.88 26.45 20.94
C SER A 191 4.54 24.97 20.81
N PRO A 192 5.29 24.06 21.49
CA PRO A 192 4.96 22.64 21.49
C PRO A 192 3.52 22.38 21.93
N ASP A 193 2.79 21.56 21.18
CA ASP A 193 1.40 21.21 21.46
C ASP A 193 1.09 19.78 21.01
N TRP A 194 -0.13 19.35 21.25
CA TRP A 194 -0.54 17.96 21.09
C TRP A 194 -1.23 17.70 19.75
N TRP A 195 -0.83 16.59 19.12
CA TRP A 195 -1.52 16.01 17.97
C TRP A 195 -1.70 14.51 18.20
N LYS A 196 -2.91 13.99 17.91
CA LYS A 196 -3.24 12.56 17.97
C LYS A 196 -4.04 12.17 16.74
N MET A 197 -3.76 11.01 16.20
CA MET A 197 -4.47 10.41 15.09
C MET A 197 -4.65 8.92 15.33
N ASN A 198 -5.84 8.42 15.02
CA ASN A 198 -6.15 6.99 14.90
C ASN A 198 -6.78 6.76 13.53
N TRP A 199 -6.19 5.87 12.78
CA TRP A 199 -6.72 5.44 11.49
C TRP A 199 -6.98 3.94 11.54
N GLN A 200 -8.15 3.49 11.06
CA GLN A 200 -8.53 2.09 11.03
C GLN A 200 -9.17 1.77 9.69
N TYR A 201 -8.86 0.63 9.16
CA TYR A 201 -9.45 0.08 7.95
C TYR A 201 -9.78 -1.39 8.18
N MET A 202 -11.01 -1.77 7.88
CA MET A 202 -11.47 -3.14 7.93
C MET A 202 -12.08 -3.53 6.59
N HIS A 203 -11.75 -4.71 6.14
CA HIS A 203 -12.24 -5.31 4.90
C HIS A 203 -12.68 -6.75 5.19
N LEU A 204 -13.94 -7.03 4.93
CA LEU A 204 -14.52 -8.37 4.98
C LEU A 204 -14.88 -8.78 3.56
N ASN A 205 -14.44 -9.94 3.13
CA ASN A 205 -14.72 -10.47 1.81
C ASN A 205 -15.33 -11.88 1.91
N TYR A 206 -16.35 -12.11 1.11
CA TYR A 206 -16.87 -13.43 0.85
C TYR A 206 -16.91 -13.67 -0.66
N SER A 207 -16.36 -14.78 -1.13
CA SER A 207 -16.50 -15.17 -2.51
C SER A 207 -16.93 -16.64 -2.64
N TYR A 208 -17.78 -16.89 -3.62
CA TYR A 208 -18.20 -18.22 -4.02
C TYR A 208 -17.93 -18.41 -5.50
N GLN A 209 -17.31 -19.51 -5.88
CA GLN A 209 -17.03 -19.82 -7.28
C GLN A 209 -17.43 -21.25 -7.62
N GLU A 210 -18.26 -21.37 -8.64
CA GLU A 210 -18.53 -22.62 -9.32
C GLU A 210 -17.77 -22.63 -10.66
N PRO A 211 -16.79 -23.51 -10.87
CA PRO A 211 -16.01 -23.57 -12.08
C PRO A 211 -16.93 -23.62 -13.31
N ASP A 212 -16.60 -22.82 -14.34
CA ASP A 212 -17.29 -22.73 -15.62
C ASP A 212 -18.78 -22.34 -15.58
N LYS A 213 -19.30 -21.91 -14.41
CA LYS A 213 -20.70 -21.51 -14.27
C LYS A 213 -20.84 -20.07 -13.85
N TRP A 214 -20.55 -19.76 -12.59
CA TRP A 214 -20.74 -18.43 -12.04
C TRP A 214 -19.80 -18.15 -10.87
N PHE A 215 -19.58 -16.87 -10.64
CA PHE A 215 -18.79 -16.33 -9.56
C PHE A 215 -19.60 -15.27 -8.82
N PHE A 216 -19.58 -15.34 -7.50
CA PHE A 216 -20.16 -14.34 -6.63
C PHE A 216 -19.07 -13.81 -5.71
N ASN A 217 -19.04 -12.49 -5.52
CA ASN A 217 -18.19 -11.82 -4.55
C ASN A 217 -18.99 -10.74 -3.83
N ALA A 218 -18.82 -10.68 -2.52
CA ALA A 218 -19.35 -9.61 -1.69
C ALA A 218 -18.26 -9.08 -0.78
N THR A 219 -18.14 -7.78 -0.72
CA THR A 219 -17.12 -7.11 0.09
C THR A 219 -17.74 -6.01 0.91
N VAL A 220 -17.43 -5.99 2.20
CA VAL A 220 -17.78 -4.89 3.12
C VAL A 220 -16.48 -4.26 3.58
N ARG A 221 -16.38 -2.95 3.45
CA ARG A 221 -15.24 -2.16 3.92
C ARG A 221 -15.72 -1.07 4.86
N ASN A 222 -14.89 -0.76 5.83
CA ASN A 222 -15.10 0.40 6.70
C ASN A 222 -13.75 1.05 6.98
N GLN A 223 -13.69 2.35 6.78
CA GLN A 223 -12.53 3.17 7.15
C GLN A 223 -12.96 4.19 8.18
N ILE A 224 -12.19 4.31 9.23
CA ILE A 224 -12.35 5.31 10.29
C ILE A 224 -11.05 6.10 10.33
N ASN A 225 -11.17 7.41 10.20
CA ASN A 225 -10.09 8.34 10.47
C ASN A 225 -10.54 9.27 11.59
N ASP A 226 -9.86 9.17 12.71
CA ASP A 226 -10.16 9.92 13.92
C ASP A 226 -8.92 10.73 14.32
N VAL A 227 -9.05 12.05 14.31
CA VAL A 227 -8.06 13.00 14.82
C VAL A 227 -8.68 13.67 16.06
N PRO A 228 -8.62 12.99 17.22
CA PRO A 228 -9.32 13.46 18.42
C PRO A 228 -8.71 14.74 18.99
N ARG A 229 -7.47 15.03 18.61
CA ARG A 229 -6.77 16.20 19.10
C ARG A 229 -5.72 16.68 18.11
N GLU A 230 -5.92 17.90 17.65
CA GLU A 230 -4.95 18.67 16.88
C GLU A 230 -4.96 20.09 17.41
N ASN A 231 -3.92 20.44 18.17
CA ASN A 231 -3.81 21.74 18.78
C ASN A 231 -2.61 22.48 18.18
N HIS A 232 -2.76 23.78 18.00
CA HIS A 232 -1.67 24.68 17.65
C HIS A 232 -1.70 25.90 18.54
N THR A 233 -0.65 26.06 19.33
CA THR A 233 -0.44 27.26 20.16
C THR A 233 0.72 28.04 19.56
N SER A 234 0.52 29.33 19.27
CA SER A 234 1.54 30.16 18.65
C SER A 234 1.41 31.62 19.05
N LYS A 235 2.49 32.38 18.78
CA LYS A 235 2.52 33.83 18.87
C LYS A 235 2.63 34.42 17.47
N LEU A 236 1.73 35.34 17.14
CA LEU A 236 1.73 36.10 15.90
C LEU A 236 2.18 37.52 16.15
N TYR A 237 3.13 38.02 15.36
CA TYR A 237 3.58 39.42 15.41
C TYR A 237 4.07 39.91 14.05
N TRP A 238 4.05 41.23 13.88
CA TRP A 238 4.59 41.88 12.69
C TRP A 238 6.05 42.23 12.90
N LEU A 239 6.91 41.81 11.98
CA LEU A 239 8.32 42.16 12.02
C LEU A 239 8.51 43.68 11.83
N HIS A 240 9.37 44.27 12.63
CA HIS A 240 9.66 45.70 12.63
C HIS A 240 8.47 46.64 12.97
N GLN A 241 7.43 46.13 13.60
CA GLN A 241 6.34 46.91 14.13
C GLN A 241 6.29 46.84 15.65
N SER A 242 5.91 47.96 16.29
CA SER A 242 5.78 48.03 17.77
C SER A 242 4.45 47.46 18.26
N SER A 243 3.77 46.62 17.50
CA SER A 243 2.53 45.96 17.90
C SER A 243 2.82 44.85 18.89
N GLU A 244 1.94 44.70 19.88
CA GLU A 244 2.00 43.55 20.81
C GLU A 244 1.79 42.24 20.04
N ALA A 245 2.51 41.20 20.42
CA ALA A 245 2.32 39.86 19.89
C ALA A 245 0.96 39.31 20.31
N MET A 246 0.23 38.75 19.38
CA MET A 246 -1.06 38.07 19.62
C MET A 246 -0.83 36.60 19.93
N ASN A 247 -1.34 36.13 21.05
CA ASN A 247 -1.38 34.69 21.31
C ASN A 247 -2.54 34.06 20.55
N MET A 248 -2.25 33.01 19.79
CA MET A 248 -3.22 32.24 19.05
C MET A 248 -3.26 30.81 19.61
N ILE A 249 -4.46 30.32 19.83
CA ILE A 249 -4.72 28.93 20.23
C ILE A 249 -5.75 28.38 19.27
N GLU A 250 -5.36 27.43 18.46
CA GLU A 250 -6.23 26.67 17.57
C GLU A 250 -6.40 25.26 18.11
N LYS A 251 -7.64 24.78 18.20
CA LYS A 251 -7.95 23.42 18.62
C LYS A 251 -8.90 22.84 17.61
N SER A 252 -8.54 21.70 17.06
CA SER A 252 -9.42 20.97 16.14
C SER A 252 -9.53 19.51 16.53
N SER A 253 -10.62 18.91 16.10
CA SER A 253 -10.84 17.47 16.12
C SER A 253 -11.68 17.10 14.91
N SER A 254 -11.42 15.95 14.34
CA SER A 254 -12.21 15.43 13.22
C SER A 254 -12.38 13.92 13.32
N GLU A 255 -13.54 13.45 12.90
CA GLU A 255 -13.84 12.03 12.78
C GLU A 255 -14.52 11.79 11.43
N THR A 256 -14.05 10.80 10.70
CA THR A 256 -14.61 10.45 9.39
C THR A 256 -14.82 8.94 9.32
N HIS A 257 -16.05 8.53 8.96
CA HIS A 257 -16.42 7.15 8.71
C HIS A 257 -16.77 6.97 7.23
N ILE A 258 -16.15 6.01 6.58
CA ILE A 258 -16.37 5.71 5.16
C ILE A 258 -16.71 4.22 5.02
N PRO A 259 -17.97 3.82 5.20
CA PRO A 259 -18.41 2.47 4.89
C PRO A 259 -18.62 2.30 3.38
N SER A 260 -18.33 1.12 2.85
CA SER A 260 -18.68 0.73 1.48
C SER A 260 -19.02 -0.75 1.38
N VAL A 261 -19.88 -1.09 0.42
CA VAL A 261 -20.29 -2.46 0.09
C VAL A 261 -20.22 -2.62 -1.42
N ASP A 262 -19.61 -3.70 -1.88
CA ASP A 262 -19.50 -4.08 -3.29
C ASP A 262 -20.06 -5.48 -3.50
#